data_ebe5b2ddcb859003a901155326c25cfe
#
_entry.id   ebe5b2ddcb859003a901155326c25cfe
#
_cell.length_a   1.000
_cell.length_b   1.000
_cell.length_c   1.000
_cell.angle_alpha   90.00
_cell.angle_beta   90.00
_cell.angle_gamma   90.00
#
_symmetry.space_group_name_H-M   'P 1'
#
loop_
_entity.id
_entity.type
_entity.pdbx_description
1 polymer ?
#
loop_
_entity_poly.entity_id
_entity_poly.type
_entity_poly.pdbx_seq_one_letter_code
_entity_poly.pdbx_strand_id
1 'polypeptide(L)'
;MKRMYSEEELLETTNTENLVDSKGRNRFIVGNGNPGSLSGMTVASSKWTLNGNNLVFEILGSFSGDLTGFNILSTFTLPEWVANKIVTPVSNIVDILNCLMVSTKDASGITIKVQVTKSGRDIFFTNVSNITITDISIFKIRYNIIIDNE
;
A
#
# COMPACT_ATOMS: atom_id res chain seq x y z
N MET A 1 7.59 5.45 -35.47
CA MET A 1 8.88 6.09 -35.71
C MET A 1 9.63 6.29 -34.41
N LYS A 2 10.91 5.97 -34.40
CA LYS A 2 11.73 6.19 -33.23
C LYS A 2 12.25 7.61 -33.16
N ARG A 3 12.10 8.22 -32.01
CA ARG A 3 12.67 9.53 -31.73
C ARG A 3 14.18 9.39 -31.45
N MET A 4 14.93 10.42 -31.81
CA MET A 4 16.36 10.47 -31.45
C MET A 4 16.49 10.99 -30.01
N TYR A 5 17.25 10.28 -29.20
CA TYR A 5 17.46 10.63 -27.79
C TYR A 5 18.92 10.99 -27.54
N SER A 6 19.16 11.87 -26.58
CA SER A 6 20.47 12.02 -25.98
C SER A 6 20.80 10.75 -25.17
N GLU A 7 22.05 10.58 -24.80
CA GLU A 7 22.46 9.41 -24.02
C GLU A 7 21.72 9.29 -22.69
N GLU A 8 21.54 10.41 -21.99
CA GLU A 8 20.78 10.44 -20.72
C GLU A 8 19.32 10.12 -20.94
N GLU A 9 18.70 10.76 -21.92
CA GLU A 9 17.30 10.52 -22.25
C GLU A 9 17.08 9.05 -22.64
N LEU A 10 18.01 8.46 -23.38
CA LEU A 10 17.90 7.09 -23.82
C LEU A 10 17.87 6.11 -22.64
N LEU A 11 18.71 6.30 -21.64
CA LEU A 11 18.72 5.45 -20.44
C LEU A 11 17.41 5.55 -19.68
N GLU A 12 16.93 6.77 -19.48
CA GLU A 12 15.70 7.02 -18.75
C GLU A 12 14.48 6.49 -19.52
N THR A 13 14.43 6.78 -20.79
CA THR A 13 13.31 6.38 -21.64
C THR A 13 13.27 4.86 -21.84
N THR A 14 14.42 4.22 -21.97
CA THR A 14 14.47 2.76 -22.10
C THR A 14 13.87 2.07 -20.90
N ASN A 15 14.18 2.55 -19.70
CA ASN A 15 13.58 2.02 -18.48
C ASN A 15 12.06 2.21 -18.46
N THR A 16 11.60 3.37 -18.88
CA THR A 16 10.16 3.68 -18.94
C THR A 16 9.46 2.83 -20.00
N GLU A 17 10.07 2.69 -21.19
CA GLU A 17 9.49 1.91 -22.28
C GLU A 17 9.31 0.44 -21.91
N ASN A 18 10.25 -0.13 -21.16
CA ASN A 18 10.17 -1.52 -20.71
C ASN A 18 9.04 -1.75 -19.71
N LEU A 19 8.46 -0.68 -19.17
CA LEU A 19 7.38 -0.74 -18.21
C LEU A 19 6.03 -0.38 -18.80
N VAL A 20 5.94 -0.28 -20.12
CA VAL A 20 4.67 -0.07 -20.82
C VAL A 20 4.14 -1.42 -21.27
N ASP A 21 2.85 -1.68 -21.03
CA ASP A 21 2.21 -2.93 -21.42
C ASP A 21 1.83 -2.95 -22.92
N SER A 22 1.28 -4.06 -23.38
CA SER A 22 0.90 -4.25 -24.79
C SER A 22 -0.18 -3.27 -25.26
N LYS A 23 -0.91 -2.66 -24.32
CA LYS A 23 -1.95 -1.66 -24.62
C LYS A 23 -1.46 -0.23 -24.44
N GLY A 24 -0.15 -0.03 -24.28
CA GLY A 24 0.46 1.28 -24.11
C GLY A 24 0.29 1.90 -22.74
N ARG A 25 -0.16 1.14 -21.73
CA ARG A 25 -0.36 1.66 -20.39
C ARG A 25 0.95 1.66 -19.62
N ASN A 26 1.18 2.73 -18.87
CA ASN A 26 2.38 2.87 -18.06
C ASN A 26 2.38 1.86 -16.90
N ARG A 27 3.46 1.06 -16.82
CA ARG A 27 3.65 0.05 -15.76
C ARG A 27 4.59 0.53 -14.65
N PHE A 28 4.92 1.80 -14.65
CA PHE A 28 5.64 2.42 -13.54
C PHE A 28 4.86 3.63 -13.05
N ILE A 29 4.17 3.46 -11.93
CA ILE A 29 3.29 4.50 -11.39
C ILE A 29 3.56 4.61 -9.89
N VAL A 30 3.59 5.82 -9.37
CA VAL A 30 3.73 6.11 -7.95
C VAL A 30 2.54 6.97 -7.52
N GLY A 31 1.95 6.63 -6.40
CA GLY A 31 0.85 7.40 -5.84
C GLY A 31 0.91 7.45 -4.33
N ASN A 32 0.17 8.39 -3.76
CA ASN A 32 0.03 8.54 -2.32
C ASN A 32 -1.26 7.91 -1.84
N GLY A 33 -1.25 7.43 -0.58
CA GLY A 33 -2.47 7.01 0.08
C GLY A 33 -3.07 8.15 0.90
N ASN A 34 -4.29 7.93 1.36
CA ASN A 34 -4.98 8.80 2.29
C ASN A 34 -4.97 8.16 3.67
N PRO A 35 -4.18 8.68 4.63
CA PRO A 35 -4.20 8.16 5.99
C PRO A 35 -5.58 8.26 6.62
N GLY A 36 -5.93 7.28 7.43
CA GLY A 36 -7.15 7.32 8.22
C GLY A 36 -7.08 8.38 9.32
N SER A 37 -8.23 8.66 9.92
CA SER A 37 -8.36 9.71 10.94
C SER A 37 -8.42 9.15 12.36
N LEU A 38 -7.83 7.98 12.59
CA LEU A 38 -7.84 7.32 13.90
C LEU A 38 -7.12 8.19 14.94
N SER A 39 -7.80 8.44 16.06
CA SER A 39 -7.20 9.20 17.16
C SER A 39 -5.95 8.51 17.71
N GLY A 40 -4.89 9.25 17.90
CA GLY A 40 -3.61 8.73 18.38
C GLY A 40 -2.70 8.17 17.29
N MET A 41 -3.15 8.19 16.03
CA MET A 41 -2.35 7.73 14.91
C MET A 41 -1.70 8.91 14.17
N THR A 42 -0.43 8.76 13.85
CA THR A 42 0.29 9.66 12.96
C THR A 42 0.90 8.83 11.84
N VAL A 43 0.53 9.13 10.61
CA VAL A 43 1.09 8.44 9.44
C VAL A 43 2.16 9.33 8.82
N ALA A 44 3.39 8.86 8.85
CA ALA A 44 4.52 9.58 8.28
C ALA A 44 4.61 9.41 6.77
N SER A 45 4.21 8.24 6.26
CA SER A 45 4.24 7.94 4.84
C SER A 45 3.16 6.92 4.51
N SER A 46 2.43 7.19 3.44
CA SER A 46 1.45 6.25 2.89
C SER A 46 1.52 6.39 1.37
N LYS A 47 2.02 5.34 0.72
CA LYS A 47 2.24 5.38 -0.73
C LYS A 47 2.09 4.01 -1.35
N TRP A 48 1.84 4.01 -2.64
CA TRP A 48 1.84 2.80 -3.45
C TRP A 48 2.69 2.99 -4.68
N THR A 49 3.24 1.90 -5.19
CA THR A 49 4.08 1.91 -6.38
C THR A 49 3.72 0.70 -7.21
N LEU A 50 3.50 0.93 -8.49
CA LEU A 50 3.46 -0.14 -9.49
C LEU A 50 4.77 -0.11 -10.24
N ASN A 51 5.48 -1.22 -10.25
CA ASN A 51 6.72 -1.40 -11.02
C ASN A 51 6.62 -2.72 -11.78
N GLY A 52 6.30 -2.63 -13.06
CA GLY A 52 6.03 -3.81 -13.86
C GLY A 52 4.79 -4.53 -13.38
N ASN A 53 4.98 -5.70 -12.80
CA ASN A 53 3.91 -6.52 -12.21
C ASN A 53 3.81 -6.39 -10.70
N ASN A 54 4.76 -5.70 -10.08
CA ASN A 54 4.81 -5.54 -8.64
C ASN A 54 4.02 -4.33 -8.20
N LEU A 55 2.94 -4.56 -7.49
CA LEU A 55 2.16 -3.50 -6.85
C LEU A 55 2.48 -3.54 -5.36
N VAL A 56 3.06 -2.47 -4.84
CA VAL A 56 3.53 -2.40 -3.46
C VAL A 56 2.84 -1.26 -2.74
N PHE A 57 2.30 -1.56 -1.56
CA PHE A 57 1.72 -0.58 -0.66
C PHE A 57 2.62 -0.46 0.56
N GLU A 58 2.88 0.78 0.98
CA GLU A 58 3.69 1.04 2.17
C GLU A 58 3.01 2.06 3.07
N ILE A 59 2.90 1.73 4.34
CA ILE A 59 2.38 2.63 5.36
C ILE A 59 3.39 2.64 6.51
N LEU A 60 3.86 3.81 6.88
CA LEU A 60 4.76 4.00 8.01
C LEU A 60 4.11 5.00 8.97
N GLY A 61 3.97 4.62 10.22
CA GLY A 61 3.35 5.50 11.18
C GLY A 61 3.62 5.13 12.61
N SER A 62 2.95 5.83 13.51
CA SER A 62 2.96 5.54 14.93
C SER A 62 1.54 5.60 15.47
N PHE A 63 1.33 4.92 16.57
CA PHE A 63 0.03 4.87 17.22
C PHE A 63 0.17 4.65 18.73
N SER A 64 -0.71 5.29 19.48
CA SER A 64 -0.99 4.94 20.86
C SER A 64 -2.48 5.20 21.10
N GLY A 65 -3.12 4.31 21.84
CA GLY A 65 -4.55 4.41 22.14
C GLY A 65 -5.27 3.09 21.97
N ASP A 66 -6.58 3.18 21.83
CA ASP A 66 -7.43 2.01 21.69
C ASP A 66 -7.69 1.69 20.23
N LEU A 67 -7.42 0.45 19.85
CA LEU A 67 -7.87 -0.11 18.58
C LEU A 67 -9.12 -0.92 18.86
N THR A 68 -10.25 -0.51 18.32
CA THR A 68 -11.54 -1.15 18.57
C THR A 68 -12.27 -1.41 17.27
N GLY A 69 -12.30 -2.66 16.85
CA GLY A 69 -13.01 -3.04 15.62
C GLY A 69 -12.32 -2.52 14.37
N PHE A 70 -13.10 -2.05 13.42
CA PHE A 70 -12.60 -1.68 12.09
C PHE A 70 -12.10 -0.23 12.07
N ASN A 71 -10.78 -0.06 12.12
CA ASN A 71 -10.15 1.27 12.04
C ASN A 71 -9.34 1.35 10.76
N ILE A 72 -9.69 2.27 9.88
CA ILE A 72 -8.96 2.46 8.64
C ILE A 72 -7.60 3.11 8.94
N LEU A 73 -6.52 2.44 8.55
CA LEU A 73 -5.17 2.95 8.70
C LEU A 73 -4.79 3.82 7.50
N SER A 74 -5.12 3.36 6.31
CA SER A 74 -4.91 4.13 5.08
C SER A 74 -5.76 3.57 3.95
N THR A 75 -6.06 4.44 2.98
CA THR A 75 -6.81 4.09 1.76
C THR A 75 -5.98 4.49 0.55
N PHE A 76 -5.94 3.62 -0.44
CA PHE A 76 -5.22 3.86 -1.68
C PHE A 76 -6.19 3.78 -2.85
N THR A 77 -6.22 4.82 -3.68
CA THR A 77 -7.03 4.83 -4.89
C THR A 77 -6.14 4.57 -6.09
N LEU A 78 -6.42 3.49 -6.79
CA LEU A 78 -5.61 3.02 -7.91
C LEU A 78 -6.24 3.38 -9.25
N PRO A 79 -5.45 3.41 -10.34
CA PRO A 79 -6.02 3.40 -11.67
C PRO A 79 -6.95 2.20 -11.83
N GLU A 80 -8.04 2.39 -12.54
CA GLU A 80 -9.07 1.34 -12.67
C GLU A 80 -8.50 0.04 -13.23
N TRP A 81 -7.66 0.12 -14.25
CA TRP A 81 -7.08 -1.07 -14.87
C TRP A 81 -6.16 -1.85 -13.92
N VAL A 82 -5.52 -1.18 -12.97
CA VAL A 82 -4.71 -1.84 -11.93
C VAL A 82 -5.63 -2.50 -10.91
N ALA A 83 -6.61 -1.76 -10.42
CA ALA A 83 -7.55 -2.27 -9.43
C ALA A 83 -8.29 -3.52 -9.92
N ASN A 84 -8.66 -3.54 -11.20
CA ASN A 84 -9.38 -4.67 -11.79
C ASN A 84 -8.55 -5.96 -11.85
N LYS A 85 -7.25 -5.89 -11.68
CA LYS A 85 -6.36 -7.06 -11.67
C LYS A 85 -6.15 -7.64 -10.27
N ILE A 86 -6.68 -7.00 -9.26
CA ILE A 86 -6.54 -7.46 -7.87
C ILE A 86 -7.63 -8.48 -7.58
N VAL A 87 -7.20 -9.68 -7.15
CA VAL A 87 -8.09 -10.78 -6.82
C VAL A 87 -8.59 -10.64 -5.40
N THR A 88 -9.91 -10.85 -5.22
CA THR A 88 -10.54 -10.89 -3.90
C THR A 88 -11.04 -12.32 -3.66
N PRO A 89 -10.28 -13.16 -2.93
CA PRO A 89 -10.64 -14.58 -2.72
C PRO A 89 -11.98 -14.76 -2.01
N VAL A 90 -12.32 -13.87 -1.10
CA VAL A 90 -13.55 -13.94 -0.32
C VAL A 90 -14.19 -12.57 -0.28
N SER A 91 -15.38 -12.43 -0.84
CA SER A 91 -16.13 -11.18 -0.86
C SER A 91 -15.27 -10.02 -1.40
N ASN A 92 -15.01 -9.01 -0.57
CA ASN A 92 -14.15 -7.87 -0.94
C ASN A 92 -12.77 -7.96 -0.29
N ILE A 93 -12.43 -9.07 0.33
CA ILE A 93 -11.17 -9.24 1.06
C ILE A 93 -10.07 -9.66 0.11
N VAL A 94 -8.99 -8.88 0.08
CA VAL A 94 -7.78 -9.19 -0.68
C VAL A 94 -6.86 -10.09 0.15
N ASP A 95 -6.63 -9.71 1.41
CA ASP A 95 -5.73 -10.44 2.29
C ASP A 95 -5.93 -10.00 3.75
N ILE A 96 -5.31 -10.76 4.66
CA ILE A 96 -5.23 -10.41 6.08
C ILE A 96 -3.78 -10.49 6.49
N LEU A 97 -3.26 -9.39 7.03
CA LEU A 97 -1.85 -9.24 7.37
C LEU A 97 -1.67 -9.21 8.89
N ASN A 98 -0.48 -9.60 9.31
CA ASN A 98 -0.02 -9.36 10.66
C ASN A 98 0.88 -8.14 10.66
N CYS A 99 0.56 -7.15 11.50
CA CYS A 99 1.35 -5.94 11.61
C CYS A 99 1.92 -5.82 13.02
N LEU A 100 3.24 -5.76 13.13
CA LEU A 100 3.91 -5.58 14.40
C LEU A 100 3.99 -4.10 14.74
N MET A 101 3.55 -3.75 15.95
CA MET A 101 3.72 -2.42 16.51
C MET A 101 4.77 -2.50 17.62
N VAL A 102 5.81 -1.68 17.51
CA VAL A 102 6.97 -1.72 18.43
C VAL A 102 7.00 -0.46 19.26
N SER A 103 6.95 -0.61 20.59
CA SER A 103 7.00 0.52 21.51
C SER A 103 8.33 1.27 21.39
N THR A 104 8.23 2.59 21.31
CA THR A 104 9.41 3.46 21.30
C THR A 104 10.06 3.57 22.69
N LYS A 105 9.37 3.14 23.73
CA LYS A 105 9.85 3.21 25.11
C LYS A 105 10.78 2.05 25.48
N ASP A 106 10.38 0.82 25.16
CA ASP A 106 11.11 -0.38 25.59
C ASP A 106 11.28 -1.43 24.49
N ALA A 107 10.93 -1.10 23.26
CA ALA A 107 11.01 -1.98 22.11
C ALA A 107 10.13 -3.25 22.23
N SER A 108 9.18 -3.28 23.16
CA SER A 108 8.20 -4.38 23.21
C SER A 108 7.28 -4.30 21.99
N GLY A 109 6.80 -5.46 21.54
CA GLY A 109 6.00 -5.55 20.33
C GLY A 109 4.63 -6.16 20.60
N ILE A 110 3.63 -5.64 19.86
CA ILE A 110 2.27 -6.18 19.83
C ILE A 110 1.89 -6.34 18.37
N THR A 111 1.34 -7.49 18.02
CA THR A 111 0.89 -7.78 16.66
C THR A 111 -0.60 -7.50 16.54
N ILE A 112 -0.97 -6.73 15.54
CA ILE A 112 -2.38 -6.50 15.17
C ILE A 112 -2.68 -7.17 13.84
N LYS A 113 -3.97 -7.45 13.61
CA LYS A 113 -4.45 -7.94 12.33
C LYS A 113 -4.91 -6.76 11.48
N VAL A 114 -4.45 -6.73 10.24
CA VAL A 114 -4.83 -5.71 9.27
C VAL A 114 -5.48 -6.40 8.08
N GLN A 115 -6.72 -6.04 7.81
CA GLN A 115 -7.45 -6.56 6.67
C GLN A 115 -7.26 -5.64 5.47
N VAL A 116 -6.92 -6.23 4.33
CA VAL A 116 -6.83 -5.51 3.07
C VAL A 116 -8.10 -5.79 2.28
N THR A 117 -8.87 -4.75 2.01
CA THR A 117 -10.13 -4.89 1.27
C THR A 117 -10.13 -4.00 0.05
N LYS A 118 -10.98 -4.33 -0.91
CA LYS A 118 -11.11 -3.62 -2.17
C LYS A 118 -12.56 -3.24 -2.40
N SER A 119 -12.79 -1.98 -2.75
CA SER A 119 -14.08 -1.50 -3.20
C SER A 119 -13.85 -0.61 -4.43
N GLY A 120 -14.21 -1.12 -5.60
CA GLY A 120 -13.91 -0.41 -6.85
C GLY A 120 -12.41 -0.20 -7.05
N ARG A 121 -12.00 1.06 -7.07
CA ARG A 121 -10.59 1.45 -7.21
C ARG A 121 -9.87 1.61 -5.89
N ASP A 122 -10.59 1.55 -4.78
CA ASP A 122 -10.06 1.85 -3.46
C ASP A 122 -9.61 0.59 -2.75
N ILE A 123 -8.42 0.64 -2.19
CA ILE A 123 -7.83 -0.42 -1.36
C ILE A 123 -7.73 0.12 0.06
N PHE A 124 -8.35 -0.58 1.00
CA PHE A 124 -8.37 -0.18 2.41
C PHE A 124 -7.50 -1.10 3.24
N PHE A 125 -6.65 -0.49 4.06
CA PHE A 125 -5.89 -1.21 5.08
C PHE A 125 -6.53 -0.88 6.41
N THR A 126 -7.17 -1.87 7.03
CA THR A 126 -8.06 -1.67 8.17
C THR A 126 -7.63 -2.55 9.33
N ASN A 127 -7.43 -1.95 10.50
CA ASN A 127 -7.25 -2.74 11.72
C ASN A 127 -8.53 -3.50 12.04
N VAL A 128 -8.39 -4.78 12.38
CA VAL A 128 -9.51 -5.62 12.84
C VAL A 128 -9.24 -6.26 14.20
N SER A 129 -8.24 -5.77 14.91
CA SER A 129 -7.94 -6.21 16.28
C SER A 129 -8.62 -5.31 17.30
N ASN A 130 -8.88 -5.87 18.49
CA ASN A 130 -9.36 -5.12 19.64
C ASN A 130 -8.27 -5.15 20.70
N ILE A 131 -7.53 -4.05 20.83
CA ILE A 131 -6.39 -3.99 21.74
C ILE A 131 -6.05 -2.55 22.10
N THR A 132 -5.48 -2.33 23.26
CA THR A 132 -4.97 -1.03 23.69
C THR A 132 -3.46 -1.00 23.52
N ILE A 133 -2.96 0.03 22.83
CA ILE A 133 -1.53 0.31 22.66
C ILE A 133 -1.19 1.46 23.61
N THR A 134 -0.55 1.13 24.73
CA THR A 134 -0.32 2.11 25.81
C THR A 134 0.80 3.09 25.53
N ASP A 135 1.87 2.63 24.89
CA ASP A 135 3.01 3.48 24.56
C ASP A 135 3.02 3.78 23.07
N ILE A 136 3.53 4.95 22.69
CA ILE A 136 3.71 5.31 21.28
C ILE A 136 4.51 4.19 20.61
N SER A 137 3.91 3.54 19.63
CA SER A 137 4.49 2.42 18.93
C SER A 137 4.60 2.70 17.45
N ILE A 138 5.72 2.30 16.85
CA ILE A 138 5.97 2.45 15.43
C ILE A 138 5.45 1.20 14.72
N PHE A 139 4.78 1.41 13.60
CA PHE A 139 4.37 0.32 12.72
C PHE A 139 4.78 0.62 11.29
N LYS A 140 5.09 -0.43 10.56
CA LYS A 140 5.35 -0.38 9.12
C LYS A 140 4.60 -1.52 8.46
N ILE A 141 3.80 -1.17 7.48
CA ILE A 141 3.11 -2.15 6.64
C ILE A 141 3.71 -2.04 5.25
N ARG A 142 4.17 -3.17 4.74
CA ARG A 142 4.58 -3.30 3.35
C ARG A 142 3.88 -4.52 2.77
N TYR A 143 3.04 -4.29 1.78
CA TYR A 143 2.25 -5.34 1.15
C TYR A 143 2.47 -5.33 -0.34
N ASN A 144 2.81 -6.49 -0.88
CA ASN A 144 3.13 -6.65 -2.29
C ASN A 144 2.12 -7.58 -2.95
N ILE A 145 1.55 -7.12 -4.06
CA ILE A 145 0.68 -7.93 -4.91
C ILE A 145 1.36 -8.04 -6.28
N ILE A 146 1.42 -9.27 -6.79
CA ILE A 146 1.84 -9.49 -8.17
C ILE A 146 0.60 -9.45 -9.03
N ILE A 147 0.52 -8.50 -9.95
CA ILE A 147 -0.61 -8.41 -10.88
C ILE A 147 -0.22 -8.98 -12.24
N ASP A 148 -1.23 -9.43 -12.98
CA ASP A 148 -1.04 -9.96 -14.31
C ASP A 148 -0.52 -8.88 -15.26
N ASN A 149 0.32 -9.27 -16.21
CA ASN A 149 0.86 -8.39 -17.24
C ASN A 149 -0.20 -7.90 -18.22
N GLU A 150 -1.29 -8.61 -18.33
CA GLU A 150 -2.34 -8.29 -19.30
C GLU A 150 -3.69 -8.12 -18.62
#